data_e5b1892e43cfeee14147658b391e7c7c
#
_entry.id   e5b1892e43cfeee14147658b391e7c7c
#
_cell.length_a   1.000
_cell.length_b   1.000
_cell.length_c   1.000
_cell.angle_alpha   90.00
_cell.angle_beta   90.00
_cell.angle_gamma   90.00
#
_symmetry.space_group_name_H-M   'P 1'
#
loop_
_entity.id
_entity.type
_entity.pdbx_description
1 polymer ?
#
loop_
_entity_poly.entity_id
_entity_poly.type
_entity_poly.pdbx_seq_one_letter_code
_entity_poly.pdbx_strand_id
1 'polypeptide(L)'
;MTSLEKSDSSITDAQVEQMALELFQAHGVINYSFGFDRAIRRAGQCDYSKKRITLSKHFVATANLDQIHQVLLHEVAHALVGRSVGHGRHWKQQASLLGYRHEKLDGAVISASSAK
;
A
#
# COMPACT_ATOMS: atom_id res chain seq x y z
N MET A 1 7.25 -18.32 25.13
CA MET A 1 7.07 -18.02 24.81
C MET A 1 6.05 -17.57 24.49
N THR A 2 5.60 -17.67 24.69
CA THR A 2 4.68 -17.35 24.44
C THR A 2 4.34 -16.22 23.96
N SER A 3 4.80 -15.56 24.08
CA SER A 3 4.68 -14.34 23.68
C SER A 3 4.69 -14.21 22.30
N LEU A 4 5.11 -15.09 21.67
CA LEU A 4 5.22 -15.05 20.36
C LEU A 4 4.01 -14.71 19.68
N GLU A 5 2.96 -15.21 20.08
CA GLU A 5 1.80 -14.95 19.36
C GLU A 5 1.53 -13.54 19.39
N LYS A 6 1.88 -12.91 20.42
CA LYS A 6 1.69 -11.61 20.54
C LYS A 6 2.41 -10.91 19.54
N SER A 7 3.57 -11.24 19.28
CA SER A 7 4.32 -10.50 18.33
C SER A 7 3.75 -10.71 16.97
N ASP A 8 3.08 -11.79 16.72
CA ASP A 8 2.53 -11.98 15.42
C ASP A 8 1.46 -10.98 15.15
N SER A 9 0.69 -10.60 16.14
CA SER A 9 -0.37 -9.68 15.91
C SER A 9 0.12 -8.25 16.08
N SER A 10 1.38 -8.06 16.33
CA SER A 10 1.89 -6.74 16.61
C SER A 10 2.79 -6.25 15.50
N ILE A 11 2.19 -5.99 14.36
CA ILE A 11 2.96 -5.43 13.26
C ILE A 11 3.28 -3.98 13.60
N THR A 12 4.54 -3.64 13.59
CA THR A 12 4.94 -2.30 13.97
C THR A 12 5.00 -1.36 12.77
N ASP A 13 4.92 -0.08 13.03
CA ASP A 13 5.05 0.90 11.97
C ASP A 13 6.40 0.75 11.27
N ALA A 14 7.45 0.44 12.01
CA ALA A 14 8.77 0.28 11.42
C ALA A 14 8.80 -0.90 10.46
N GLN A 15 8.11 -1.99 10.79
CA GLN A 15 8.06 -3.13 9.89
C GLN A 15 7.32 -2.79 8.61
N VAL A 16 6.24 -2.02 8.72
CA VAL A 16 5.48 -1.62 7.54
C VAL A 16 6.31 -0.69 6.68
N GLU A 17 6.99 0.26 7.30
CA GLU A 17 7.82 1.19 6.56
C GLU A 17 8.94 0.44 5.84
N GLN A 18 9.57 -0.50 6.49
CA GLN A 18 10.64 -1.29 5.89
C GLN A 18 10.11 -2.04 4.66
N MET A 19 8.94 -2.65 4.79
CA MET A 19 8.33 -3.36 3.69
C MET A 19 8.08 -2.42 2.52
N ALA A 20 7.58 -1.23 2.79
CA ALA A 20 7.29 -0.27 1.74
C ALA A 20 8.57 0.15 1.02
N LEU A 21 9.62 0.46 1.77
CA LEU A 21 10.86 0.92 1.17
C LEU A 21 11.52 -0.19 0.34
N GLU A 22 11.40 -1.43 0.80
CA GLU A 22 11.94 -2.53 0.03
C GLU A 22 11.18 -2.72 -1.28
N LEU A 23 9.87 -2.52 -1.27
CA LEU A 23 9.09 -2.62 -2.47
C LEU A 23 9.43 -1.47 -3.43
N PHE A 24 9.62 -0.27 -2.91
CA PHE A 24 10.02 0.86 -3.74
C PHE A 24 11.33 0.53 -4.44
N GLN A 25 12.29 0.01 -3.71
CA GLN A 25 13.58 -0.31 -4.28
C GLN A 25 13.48 -1.43 -5.28
N ALA A 26 12.74 -2.48 -4.94
CA ALA A 26 12.63 -3.65 -5.82
C ALA A 26 11.98 -3.31 -7.15
N HIS A 27 11.06 -2.35 -7.15
CA HIS A 27 10.29 -2.06 -8.36
C HIS A 27 10.63 -0.73 -9.01
N GLY A 28 11.70 -0.11 -8.57
CA GLY A 28 12.16 1.11 -9.23
C GLY A 28 11.35 2.36 -8.94
N VAL A 29 10.66 2.40 -7.81
CA VAL A 29 9.93 3.59 -7.42
C VAL A 29 10.92 4.50 -6.72
N ILE A 30 11.38 5.53 -7.41
CA ILE A 30 12.36 6.43 -6.85
C ILE A 30 11.74 7.79 -6.61
N ASN A 31 12.30 8.53 -5.71
CA ASN A 31 11.83 9.85 -5.36
C ASN A 31 10.47 9.87 -4.70
N TYR A 32 10.02 8.74 -4.18
CA TYR A 32 8.80 8.68 -3.39
C TYR A 32 9.16 8.43 -1.93
N SER A 33 8.37 9.01 -1.04
CA SER A 33 8.52 8.75 0.38
C SER A 33 7.32 7.92 0.85
N PHE A 34 7.46 7.33 2.01
CA PHE A 34 6.38 6.55 2.61
C PHE A 34 6.01 7.16 3.95
N GLY A 35 4.75 7.06 4.30
CA GLY A 35 4.29 7.48 5.62
C GLY A 35 2.91 6.93 5.93
N PHE A 36 2.33 7.42 7.00
CA PHE A 36 1.02 6.98 7.44
C PHE A 36 0.05 8.16 7.44
N ASP A 37 -1.22 7.88 7.22
CA ASP A 37 -2.25 8.89 7.39
C ASP A 37 -3.34 8.32 8.29
N ARG A 38 -4.41 9.05 8.45
CA ARG A 38 -5.48 8.62 9.34
C ARG A 38 -6.81 8.50 8.61
N ALA A 39 -6.77 8.17 7.33
CA ALA A 39 -7.98 8.02 6.55
C ALA A 39 -8.83 6.89 7.11
N ILE A 40 -10.12 7.08 7.14
CA ILE A 40 -11.02 6.08 7.68
C ILE A 40 -11.57 5.19 6.58
N ARG A 41 -11.73 5.75 5.40
CA ARG A 41 -12.40 5.03 4.33
C ARG A 41 -11.51 4.46 3.25
N ARG A 42 -10.21 4.64 3.35
CA ARG A 42 -9.30 4.03 2.41
C ARG A 42 -8.11 3.45 3.13
N ALA A 43 -7.53 2.40 2.57
CA ALA A 43 -6.39 1.74 3.17
C ALA A 43 -5.08 2.43 2.84
N GLY A 44 -4.94 2.94 1.64
CA GLY A 44 -3.71 3.60 1.23
C GLY A 44 -3.95 4.67 0.20
N GLN A 45 -2.90 5.37 -0.18
CA GLN A 45 -2.99 6.44 -1.17
C GLN A 45 -1.64 6.64 -1.84
N CYS A 46 -1.67 6.96 -3.11
CA CYS A 46 -0.49 7.42 -3.84
C CYS A 46 -0.73 8.88 -4.19
N ASP A 47 0.05 9.76 -3.56
CA ASP A 47 -0.08 11.20 -3.80
C ASP A 47 0.98 11.58 -4.82
N TYR A 48 0.56 11.80 -6.04
CA TYR A 48 1.49 12.09 -7.13
C TYR A 48 2.16 13.45 -7.00
N SER A 49 1.44 14.41 -6.44
CA SER A 49 2.00 15.74 -6.29
C SER A 49 3.14 15.76 -5.30
N LYS A 50 2.97 15.06 -4.19
CA LYS A 50 3.98 15.03 -3.16
C LYS A 50 4.94 13.86 -3.32
N LYS A 51 4.68 12.99 -4.28
CA LYS A 51 5.47 11.78 -4.50
C LYS A 51 5.56 11.01 -3.19
N ARG A 52 4.39 10.65 -2.68
CA ARG A 52 4.33 10.01 -1.38
C ARG A 52 3.25 8.94 -1.38
N ILE A 53 3.58 7.78 -0.85
CA ILE A 53 2.61 6.72 -0.65
C ILE A 53 2.37 6.61 0.84
N THR A 54 1.11 6.56 1.24
CA THR A 54 0.75 6.41 2.64
C THR A 54 -0.18 5.23 2.84
N LEU A 55 -0.19 4.69 4.04
CA LEU A 55 -1.17 3.72 4.48
C LEU A 55 -1.90 4.31 5.67
N SER A 56 -3.16 3.98 5.81
CA SER A 56 -3.94 4.45 6.93
C SER A 56 -3.57 3.69 8.19
N LYS A 57 -3.39 4.40 9.28
CA LYS A 57 -3.12 3.77 10.57
C LYS A 57 -4.30 2.91 10.99
N HIS A 58 -5.52 3.30 10.64
CA HIS A 58 -6.71 2.51 10.97
C HIS A 58 -6.68 1.16 10.23
N PHE A 59 -6.27 1.17 8.98
CA PHE A 59 -6.17 -0.05 8.22
C PHE A 59 -5.06 -0.94 8.79
N VAL A 60 -3.89 -0.36 9.03
CA VAL A 60 -2.75 -1.12 9.50
C VAL A 60 -3.03 -1.76 10.86
N ALA A 61 -3.83 -1.10 11.69
CA ALA A 61 -4.11 -1.60 13.03
C ALA A 61 -4.83 -2.94 13.02
N THR A 62 -5.59 -3.23 11.96
CA THR A 62 -6.39 -4.46 11.92
C THR A 62 -6.02 -5.40 10.80
N ALA A 63 -5.13 -4.99 9.90
CA ALA A 63 -4.78 -5.81 8.75
C ALA A 63 -3.65 -6.77 9.09
N ASN A 64 -3.58 -7.87 8.35
CA ASN A 64 -2.44 -8.77 8.49
C ASN A 64 -1.36 -8.35 7.48
N LEU A 65 -0.20 -8.98 7.57
CA LEU A 65 0.91 -8.62 6.72
C LEU A 65 0.59 -8.79 5.24
N ASP A 66 -0.12 -9.83 4.88
CA ASP A 66 -0.46 -10.06 3.48
C ASP A 66 -1.35 -8.93 2.95
N GLN A 67 -2.32 -8.50 3.74
CA GLN A 67 -3.20 -7.42 3.32
C GLN A 67 -2.41 -6.11 3.17
N ILE A 68 -1.50 -5.85 4.08
CA ILE A 68 -0.66 -4.65 4.01
C ILE A 68 0.20 -4.70 2.75
N HIS A 69 0.79 -5.86 2.48
CA HIS A 69 1.63 -6.04 1.30
C HIS A 69 0.81 -5.79 0.03
N GLN A 70 -0.40 -6.32 -0.02
CA GLN A 70 -1.25 -6.14 -1.19
C GLN A 70 -1.63 -4.68 -1.42
N VAL A 71 -1.93 -3.95 -0.36
CA VAL A 71 -2.26 -2.54 -0.51
C VAL A 71 -1.02 -1.76 -0.97
N LEU A 72 0.15 -2.12 -0.44
CA LEU A 72 1.38 -1.46 -0.90
C LEU A 72 1.63 -1.72 -2.38
N LEU A 73 1.39 -2.93 -2.86
CA LEU A 73 1.55 -3.23 -4.28
C LEU A 73 0.58 -2.40 -5.13
N HIS A 74 -0.63 -2.22 -4.64
CA HIS A 74 -1.64 -1.42 -5.32
C HIS A 74 -1.12 0.02 -5.49
N GLU A 75 -0.56 0.61 -4.44
CA GLU A 75 -0.08 1.98 -4.50
C GLU A 75 1.22 2.10 -5.30
N VAL A 76 2.09 1.12 -5.19
CA VAL A 76 3.33 1.11 -5.98
C VAL A 76 3.00 1.06 -7.46
N ALA A 77 1.99 0.28 -7.84
CA ALA A 77 1.58 0.21 -9.24
C ALA A 77 1.10 1.59 -9.73
N HIS A 78 0.39 2.34 -8.89
CA HIS A 78 -0.01 3.70 -9.25
C HIS A 78 1.22 4.58 -9.47
N ALA A 79 2.20 4.49 -8.58
CA ALA A 79 3.40 5.31 -8.73
C ALA A 79 4.14 4.99 -10.02
N LEU A 80 4.13 3.72 -10.43
CA LEU A 80 4.82 3.31 -11.63
C LEU A 80 4.13 3.75 -12.92
N VAL A 81 2.80 3.71 -12.95
CA VAL A 81 2.10 4.07 -14.18
C VAL A 81 1.73 5.54 -14.27
N GLY A 82 1.69 6.24 -13.16
CA GLY A 82 1.47 7.66 -13.18
C GLY A 82 0.02 8.10 -13.04
N ARG A 83 -0.13 9.39 -12.84
CA ARG A 83 -1.41 10.00 -12.46
C ARG A 83 -2.52 9.81 -13.47
N SER A 84 -2.22 9.93 -14.72
CA SER A 84 -3.27 9.97 -15.72
C SER A 84 -3.88 8.61 -16.04
N VAL A 85 -3.35 7.55 -15.51
CA VAL A 85 -3.80 6.22 -15.87
C VAL A 85 -4.98 5.73 -15.05
N GLY A 86 -5.07 6.15 -13.80
CA GLY A 86 -6.13 5.68 -12.91
C GLY A 86 -6.05 4.19 -12.70
N HIS A 87 -7.19 3.52 -12.65
CA HIS A 87 -7.25 2.07 -12.44
C HIS A 87 -7.59 1.32 -13.72
N GLY A 88 -7.23 1.87 -14.86
CA GLY A 88 -7.53 1.25 -16.14
C GLY A 88 -6.61 0.09 -16.46
N ARG A 89 -6.61 -0.32 -17.73
CA ARG A 89 -5.87 -1.49 -18.13
C ARG A 89 -4.38 -1.43 -17.80
N HIS A 90 -3.76 -0.31 -18.02
CA HIS A 90 -2.33 -0.17 -17.77
C HIS A 90 -2.02 -0.41 -16.31
N TRP A 91 -2.81 0.17 -15.41
CA TRP A 91 -2.58 -0.02 -13.99
C TRP A 91 -2.81 -1.47 -13.61
N LYS A 92 -3.87 -2.09 -14.13
CA LYS A 92 -4.17 -3.48 -13.81
C LYS A 92 -3.05 -4.41 -14.24
N GLN A 93 -2.49 -4.17 -15.41
CA GLN A 93 -1.39 -4.99 -15.88
C GLN A 93 -0.17 -4.81 -15.01
N GLN A 94 0.16 -3.57 -14.68
CA GLN A 94 1.32 -3.29 -13.85
C GLN A 94 1.13 -3.90 -12.46
N ALA A 95 -0.04 -3.75 -11.89
CA ALA A 95 -0.31 -4.28 -10.56
C ALA A 95 -0.19 -5.81 -10.55
N SER A 96 -0.70 -6.46 -11.58
CA SER A 96 -0.60 -7.90 -11.67
C SER A 96 0.84 -8.36 -11.79
N LEU A 97 1.65 -7.63 -12.52
CA LEU A 97 3.06 -7.98 -12.67
C LEU A 97 3.81 -7.88 -11.33
N LEU A 98 3.35 -7.02 -10.45
CA LEU A 98 3.98 -6.89 -9.14
C LEU A 98 3.51 -7.96 -8.15
N GLY A 99 2.49 -8.70 -8.49
CA GLY A 99 1.95 -9.73 -7.61
C GLY A 99 0.67 -9.32 -6.89
N TYR A 100 0.07 -8.21 -7.31
CA TYR A 100 -1.18 -7.79 -6.70
C TYR A 100 -2.31 -8.69 -7.19
N ARG A 101 -3.14 -9.17 -6.27
CA ARG A 101 -4.16 -10.17 -6.60
C ARG A 101 -5.54 -9.60 -6.87
N HIS A 102 -5.72 -8.30 -6.75
CA HIS A 102 -7.01 -7.64 -7.03
C HIS A 102 -8.15 -8.13 -6.13
N GLU A 103 -7.82 -8.56 -4.93
CA GLU A 103 -8.83 -9.03 -3.99
C GLU A 103 -9.48 -7.83 -3.31
N LYS A 104 -10.74 -7.98 -2.94
CA LYS A 104 -11.42 -6.92 -2.25
C LYS A 104 -11.08 -6.95 -0.78
N LEU A 105 -11.05 -5.79 -0.17
CA LEU A 105 -10.88 -5.67 1.26
C LEU A 105 -12.25 -5.39 1.87
N ASP A 106 -12.57 -6.09 2.95
CA ASP A 106 -13.84 -5.89 3.60
C ASP A 106 -13.94 -4.48 4.15
N GLY A 107 -15.01 -3.81 3.79
CA GLY A 107 -15.32 -2.53 4.41
C GLY A 107 -14.38 -1.40 4.09
N ALA A 108 -13.52 -1.56 3.10
CA ALA A 108 -12.57 -0.51 2.82
C ALA A 108 -12.33 -0.33 1.34
N VAL A 109 -12.03 0.89 0.96
CA VAL A 109 -11.60 1.21 -0.38
C VAL A 109 -10.08 1.30 -0.31
N ILE A 110 -9.38 0.63 -1.20
CA ILE A 110 -7.94 0.62 -1.13
C ILE A 110 -7.34 1.99 -1.37
N SER A 111 -7.63 2.62 -2.46
CA SER A 111 -7.06 3.93 -2.68
C SER A 111 -8.05 4.81 -3.42
N ALA A 112 -8.95 5.38 -2.67
CA ALA A 112 -10.01 6.17 -3.25
C ALA A 112 -9.55 7.35 -4.04
N SER A 113 -8.54 8.01 -3.59
CA SER A 113 -8.17 9.24 -4.23
C SER A 113 -7.01 9.13 -5.17
N SER A 114 -6.41 7.99 -5.29
CA SER A 114 -5.23 7.92 -6.11
C SER A 114 -5.51 8.15 -7.56
N ALA A 115 -6.73 8.00 -7.95
CA ALA A 115 -7.05 8.17 -9.35
C ALA A 115 -7.24 9.62 -9.70
N LYS A 116 -7.29 10.47 -8.73
CA LYS A 116 -7.49 11.84 -9.08
C LYS A 116 -6.29 12.55 -9.47
#